data_cb5cb8bc147f1689a94038656e638e98
#
_entry.id   cb5cb8bc147f1689a94038656e638e98
#
_cell.length_a   1.000
_cell.length_b   1.000
_cell.length_c   1.000
_cell.angle_alpha   90.00
_cell.angle_beta   90.00
_cell.angle_gamma   90.00
#
_symmetry.space_group_name_H-M   'P 1'
#
loop_
_entity.id
_entity.type
_entity.pdbx_description
1 polymer ?
#
loop_
_entity_poly.entity_id
_entity_poly.type
_entity_poly.pdbx_seq_one_letter_code
_entity_poly.pdbx_strand_id
1 'polypeptide(L)'
;MSVLSQNFPGFIAVRKENGKHVALNQRYRAFFEEDILGVSIDTMIANCQNDDLCDLLMQCKRNDQALLDGNAPMRVDIETFQNHHFESMRYLTDVNGVRHIVLMAWDITARIEEQNRLKQSLHFDHLTGAMNKKALMSAVQKGCDCCLVAYLDLDKFKQVNDTYGHAIGDKVLVDFATLTMQQLGENGTLYRVGGDEFVIVFDCMQISDARETLLQIRQAVESDIHLHGISFSFGLMACNDNLEQCLEDADKALYQDKHARKQG
;
A
#
# COMPACT_ATOMS: atom_id res chain seq x y z
N MET A 1 -39.85 -11.46 7.35
CA MET A 1 -38.44 -11.63 7.74
C MET A 1 -38.33 -11.81 9.23
N SER A 2 -37.46 -12.73 9.69
CA SER A 2 -37.25 -12.96 11.12
C SER A 2 -36.50 -11.80 11.78
N VAL A 3 -36.58 -11.66 13.09
CA VAL A 3 -35.84 -10.65 13.89
C VAL A 3 -34.33 -10.73 13.63
N LEU A 4 -33.82 -11.93 13.34
CA LEU A 4 -32.38 -12.15 13.01
C LEU A 4 -31.94 -11.43 11.74
N SER A 5 -32.79 -11.39 10.69
CA SER A 5 -32.43 -10.68 9.46
C SER A 5 -32.47 -9.15 9.58
N GLN A 6 -33.27 -8.64 10.52
CA GLN A 6 -33.34 -7.20 10.79
C GLN A 6 -32.13 -6.69 11.58
N ASN A 7 -31.59 -7.53 12.47
CA ASN A 7 -30.42 -7.20 13.31
C ASN A 7 -29.06 -7.55 12.65
N PHE A 8 -29.08 -8.11 11.45
CA PHE A 8 -27.84 -8.40 10.72
C PHE A 8 -27.09 -7.08 10.42
N PRO A 9 -25.79 -6.99 10.75
CA PRO A 9 -25.02 -5.73 10.62
C PRO A 9 -24.71 -5.33 9.17
N GLY A 10 -25.03 -6.16 8.20
CA GLY A 10 -24.83 -5.94 6.77
C GLY A 10 -26.13 -5.86 5.98
N PHE A 11 -26.01 -6.03 4.70
CA PHE A 11 -27.10 -6.03 3.73
C PHE A 11 -27.62 -7.46 3.52
N ILE A 12 -28.94 -7.63 3.44
CA ILE A 12 -29.57 -8.90 3.05
C ILE A 12 -30.61 -8.61 1.98
N ALA A 13 -30.51 -9.32 0.87
CA ALA A 13 -31.53 -9.34 -0.18
C ALA A 13 -31.82 -10.77 -0.62
N VAL A 14 -33.08 -11.05 -0.93
CA VAL A 14 -33.49 -12.29 -1.58
C VAL A 14 -34.13 -11.94 -2.91
N ARG A 15 -33.62 -12.54 -3.98
CA ARG A 15 -34.08 -12.31 -5.35
C ARG A 15 -34.50 -13.65 -5.99
N LYS A 16 -35.47 -13.59 -6.89
CA LYS A 16 -35.74 -14.71 -7.80
C LYS A 16 -34.67 -14.78 -8.89
N GLU A 17 -34.57 -15.88 -9.63
CA GLU A 17 -33.66 -16.04 -10.76
C GLU A 17 -33.75 -14.90 -11.80
N ASN A 18 -34.93 -14.31 -11.97
CA ASN A 18 -35.13 -13.15 -12.85
C ASN A 18 -34.69 -11.82 -12.22
N GLY A 19 -33.94 -11.85 -11.14
CA GLY A 19 -33.39 -10.67 -10.48
C GLY A 19 -34.39 -9.88 -9.63
N LYS A 20 -35.68 -10.31 -9.54
CA LYS A 20 -36.72 -9.58 -8.81
C LYS A 20 -36.57 -9.74 -7.29
N HIS A 21 -36.48 -8.63 -6.57
CA HIS A 21 -36.36 -8.62 -5.11
C HIS A 21 -37.66 -9.06 -4.44
N VAL A 22 -37.57 -10.05 -3.56
CA VAL A 22 -38.73 -10.61 -2.83
C VAL A 22 -38.62 -10.40 -1.32
N ALA A 23 -37.42 -10.19 -0.80
CA ALA A 23 -37.22 -9.83 0.59
C ALA A 23 -35.93 -9.02 0.76
N LEU A 24 -35.94 -8.06 1.67
CA LEU A 24 -34.85 -7.13 1.96
C LEU A 24 -34.82 -6.86 3.47
N ASN A 25 -33.62 -6.70 4.05
CA ASN A 25 -33.52 -6.15 5.40
C ASN A 25 -33.55 -4.59 5.36
N GLN A 26 -33.66 -3.98 6.52
CA GLN A 26 -33.78 -2.52 6.64
C GLN A 26 -32.55 -1.79 6.07
N ARG A 27 -31.32 -2.32 6.29
CA ARG A 27 -30.10 -1.71 5.79
C ARG A 27 -30.04 -1.71 4.26
N TYR A 28 -30.45 -2.80 3.61
CA TYR A 28 -30.49 -2.86 2.15
C TYR A 28 -31.48 -1.86 1.56
N ARG A 29 -32.65 -1.68 2.17
CA ARG A 29 -33.63 -0.65 1.75
C ARG A 29 -33.09 0.75 1.92
N ALA A 30 -32.47 1.05 3.06
CA ALA A 30 -31.91 2.37 3.34
C ALA A 30 -30.77 2.76 2.38
N PHE A 31 -30.03 1.80 1.86
CA PHE A 31 -28.93 2.05 0.92
C PHE A 31 -29.43 2.61 -0.43
N PHE A 32 -30.58 2.16 -0.90
CA PHE A 32 -31.13 2.59 -2.20
C PHE A 32 -32.10 3.78 -2.08
N GLU A 33 -32.42 4.23 -0.86
CA GLU A 33 -33.35 5.35 -0.57
C GLU A 33 -34.75 5.20 -1.19
N GLU A 34 -35.04 4.08 -1.88
CA GLU A 34 -36.29 3.76 -2.56
C GLU A 34 -36.80 2.37 -2.15
N ASP A 35 -38.11 2.14 -2.30
CA ASP A 35 -38.69 0.82 -2.13
C ASP A 35 -38.49 -0.04 -3.38
N ILE A 36 -37.43 -0.82 -3.39
CA ILE A 36 -37.07 -1.74 -4.46
C ILE A 36 -37.68 -3.13 -4.33
N LEU A 37 -38.58 -3.34 -3.36
CA LEU A 37 -39.29 -4.60 -3.22
C LEU A 37 -40.15 -4.87 -4.46
N GLY A 38 -39.96 -6.01 -5.10
CA GLY A 38 -40.65 -6.34 -6.34
C GLY A 38 -39.97 -5.80 -7.60
N VAL A 39 -38.96 -4.94 -7.49
CA VAL A 39 -38.18 -4.41 -8.62
C VAL A 39 -37.06 -5.39 -8.97
N SER A 40 -36.79 -5.57 -10.27
CA SER A 40 -35.66 -6.40 -10.73
C SER A 40 -34.36 -5.59 -10.79
N ILE A 41 -33.24 -6.28 -10.69
CA ILE A 41 -31.92 -5.66 -10.82
C ILE A 41 -31.76 -5.01 -12.23
N ASP A 42 -32.35 -5.59 -13.27
CA ASP A 42 -32.35 -5.01 -14.63
C ASP A 42 -33.10 -3.67 -14.70
N THR A 43 -34.25 -3.60 -14.00
CA THR A 43 -35.01 -2.34 -13.92
C THR A 43 -34.24 -1.29 -13.13
N MET A 44 -33.53 -1.69 -12.08
CA MET A 44 -32.68 -0.76 -11.32
C MET A 44 -31.54 -0.22 -12.19
N ILE A 45 -30.86 -1.09 -12.94
CA ILE A 45 -29.78 -0.67 -13.87
C ILE A 45 -30.33 0.29 -14.93
N ALA A 46 -31.50 -0.02 -15.53
CA ALA A 46 -32.10 0.81 -16.57
C ALA A 46 -32.51 2.22 -16.09
N ASN A 47 -32.84 2.37 -14.81
CA ASN A 47 -33.25 3.65 -14.20
C ASN A 47 -32.13 4.36 -13.44
N CYS A 48 -30.93 3.75 -13.34
CA CYS A 48 -29.84 4.26 -12.57
C CYS A 48 -29.23 5.51 -13.25
N GLN A 49 -29.03 6.59 -12.47
CA GLN A 49 -28.45 7.85 -12.95
C GLN A 49 -27.05 8.11 -12.35
N ASN A 50 -26.64 7.32 -11.40
CA ASN A 50 -25.33 7.43 -10.73
C ASN A 50 -24.41 6.35 -11.28
N ASP A 51 -23.31 6.74 -11.92
CA ASP A 51 -22.40 5.82 -12.61
C ASP A 51 -21.80 4.76 -11.66
N ASP A 52 -21.38 5.14 -10.45
CA ASP A 52 -20.83 4.21 -9.46
C ASP A 52 -21.87 3.16 -9.03
N LEU A 53 -23.12 3.59 -8.83
CA LEU A 53 -24.22 2.70 -8.48
C LEU A 53 -24.60 1.77 -9.64
N CYS A 54 -24.58 2.27 -10.87
CA CYS A 54 -24.82 1.47 -12.07
C CYS A 54 -23.75 0.36 -12.19
N ASP A 55 -22.48 0.69 -11.96
CA ASP A 55 -21.38 -0.26 -12.00
C ASP A 55 -21.52 -1.34 -10.91
N LEU A 56 -21.89 -0.95 -9.69
CA LEU A 56 -22.19 -1.88 -8.61
C LEU A 56 -23.33 -2.83 -8.97
N LEU A 57 -24.44 -2.31 -9.51
CA LEU A 57 -25.61 -3.11 -9.93
C LEU A 57 -25.25 -4.06 -11.06
N MET A 58 -24.45 -3.61 -12.04
CA MET A 58 -23.97 -4.47 -13.12
C MET A 58 -23.04 -5.57 -12.61
N GLN A 59 -22.17 -5.27 -11.65
CA GLN A 59 -21.32 -6.26 -11.00
C GLN A 59 -22.17 -7.27 -10.21
N CYS A 60 -23.15 -6.81 -9.44
CA CYS A 60 -24.10 -7.67 -8.74
C CYS A 60 -24.82 -8.63 -9.69
N LYS A 61 -25.31 -8.12 -10.84
CA LYS A 61 -25.97 -8.93 -11.88
C LYS A 61 -25.04 -9.99 -12.46
N ARG A 62 -23.78 -9.62 -12.78
CA ARG A 62 -22.78 -10.60 -13.27
C ARG A 62 -22.50 -11.69 -12.26
N ASN A 63 -22.41 -11.35 -10.98
CA ASN A 63 -22.14 -12.31 -9.91
C ASN A 63 -23.34 -13.24 -9.65
N ASP A 64 -24.56 -12.70 -9.75
CA ASP A 64 -25.80 -13.52 -9.69
C ASP A 64 -25.86 -14.52 -10.85
N GLN A 65 -25.57 -14.07 -12.08
CA GLN A 65 -25.58 -14.93 -13.25
C GLN A 65 -24.50 -16.02 -13.16
N ALA A 66 -23.30 -15.66 -12.74
CA ALA A 66 -22.22 -16.63 -12.54
C ALA A 66 -22.56 -17.71 -11.49
N LEU A 67 -23.36 -17.38 -10.47
CA LEU A 67 -23.87 -18.35 -9.51
C LEU A 67 -24.95 -19.26 -10.15
N LEU A 68 -25.84 -18.70 -10.95
CA LEU A 68 -26.91 -19.46 -11.64
C LEU A 68 -26.35 -20.44 -12.67
N ASP A 69 -25.31 -20.02 -13.42
CA ASP A 69 -24.68 -20.82 -14.47
C ASP A 69 -23.63 -21.81 -13.93
N GLY A 70 -23.17 -21.59 -12.68
CA GLY A 70 -22.14 -22.43 -12.05
C GLY A 70 -22.71 -23.66 -11.37
N ASN A 71 -21.79 -24.61 -11.05
CA ASN A 71 -22.11 -25.82 -10.28
C ASN A 71 -21.93 -25.64 -8.76
N ALA A 72 -21.46 -24.49 -8.32
CA ALA A 72 -21.24 -24.21 -6.91
C ALA A 72 -22.55 -23.71 -6.26
N PRO A 73 -22.92 -24.20 -5.07
CA PRO A 73 -24.14 -23.77 -4.37
C PRO A 73 -24.00 -22.37 -3.75
N MET A 74 -22.77 -21.85 -3.68
CA MET A 74 -22.42 -20.58 -3.03
C MET A 74 -21.29 -19.91 -3.78
N ARG A 75 -21.30 -18.57 -3.76
CA ARG A 75 -20.26 -17.70 -4.29
C ARG A 75 -19.96 -16.58 -3.30
N VAL A 76 -18.68 -16.24 -3.16
CA VAL A 76 -18.20 -15.07 -2.38
C VAL A 76 -17.41 -14.16 -3.30
N ASP A 77 -17.74 -12.90 -3.29
CA ASP A 77 -17.08 -11.86 -4.10
C ASP A 77 -16.78 -10.62 -3.25
N ILE A 78 -15.78 -9.85 -3.67
CA ILE A 78 -15.55 -8.50 -3.14
C ILE A 78 -16.07 -7.50 -4.17
N GLU A 79 -16.97 -6.65 -3.73
CA GLU A 79 -17.60 -5.59 -4.54
C GLU A 79 -17.17 -4.24 -3.98
N THR A 80 -16.92 -3.28 -4.88
CA THR A 80 -16.50 -1.93 -4.49
C THR A 80 -17.55 -0.92 -4.93
N PHE A 81 -17.92 -0.04 -4.01
CA PHE A 81 -18.79 1.09 -4.29
C PHE A 81 -18.19 2.34 -3.66
N GLN A 82 -17.87 3.33 -4.50
CA GLN A 82 -17.07 4.48 -4.10
C GLN A 82 -15.77 4.02 -3.42
N ASN A 83 -15.50 4.46 -2.19
CA ASN A 83 -14.32 4.07 -1.43
C ASN A 83 -14.59 2.93 -0.43
N HIS A 84 -15.75 2.27 -0.53
CA HIS A 84 -16.12 1.16 0.36
C HIS A 84 -15.95 -0.19 -0.33
N HIS A 85 -15.49 -1.18 0.43
CA HIS A 85 -15.34 -2.57 0.01
C HIS A 85 -16.34 -3.42 0.75
N PHE A 86 -17.13 -4.18 -0.01
CA PHE A 86 -18.15 -5.10 0.52
C PHE A 86 -17.77 -6.53 0.19
N GLU A 87 -17.69 -7.39 1.19
CA GLU A 87 -17.66 -8.84 0.99
C GLU A 87 -19.10 -9.33 0.85
N SER A 88 -19.45 -9.89 -0.30
CA SER A 88 -20.78 -10.38 -0.60
C SER A 88 -20.75 -11.90 -0.75
N MET A 89 -21.68 -12.55 -0.07
CA MET A 89 -21.95 -13.98 -0.17
C MET A 89 -23.29 -14.17 -0.84
N ARG A 90 -23.33 -15.02 -1.84
CA ARG A 90 -24.54 -15.43 -2.55
C ARG A 90 -24.69 -16.92 -2.48
N TYR A 91 -25.91 -17.40 -2.25
CA TYR A 91 -26.23 -18.83 -2.36
C TYR A 91 -27.61 -19.05 -2.96
N LEU A 92 -27.76 -20.20 -3.61
CA LEU A 92 -29.03 -20.63 -4.16
C LEU A 92 -29.86 -21.38 -3.11
N THR A 93 -31.14 -21.08 -3.07
CA THR A 93 -32.11 -21.80 -2.26
C THR A 93 -33.39 -22.02 -3.05
N ASP A 94 -34.08 -23.13 -2.79
CA ASP A 94 -35.41 -23.41 -3.38
C ASP A 94 -36.49 -23.10 -2.33
N VAL A 95 -37.48 -22.35 -2.76
CA VAL A 95 -38.67 -22.07 -1.94
C VAL A 95 -39.90 -22.39 -2.80
N ASN A 96 -40.59 -23.46 -2.46
CA ASN A 96 -41.77 -23.94 -3.17
C ASN A 96 -41.54 -24.19 -4.69
N GLY A 97 -40.39 -24.81 -5.05
CA GLY A 97 -40.04 -25.13 -6.42
C GLY A 97 -39.56 -23.93 -7.24
N VAL A 98 -39.30 -22.80 -6.60
CA VAL A 98 -38.75 -21.60 -7.24
C VAL A 98 -37.36 -21.30 -6.67
N ARG A 99 -36.34 -21.24 -7.54
CA ARG A 99 -34.98 -20.89 -7.11
C ARG A 99 -34.89 -19.41 -6.75
N HIS A 100 -34.20 -19.17 -5.66
CA HIS A 100 -33.93 -17.84 -5.15
C HIS A 100 -32.43 -17.68 -4.90
N ILE A 101 -31.93 -16.49 -5.13
CA ILE A 101 -30.57 -16.05 -4.74
C ILE A 101 -30.73 -15.30 -3.41
N VAL A 102 -30.02 -15.76 -2.39
CA VAL A 102 -29.87 -15.02 -1.15
C VAL A 102 -28.51 -14.33 -1.17
N LEU A 103 -28.53 -13.01 -1.13
CA LEU A 103 -27.36 -12.13 -0.99
C LEU A 103 -27.25 -11.70 0.46
N MET A 104 -26.05 -11.86 1.00
CA MET A 104 -25.60 -11.23 2.25
C MET A 104 -24.33 -10.46 1.92
N ALA A 105 -24.25 -9.19 2.36
CA ALA A 105 -23.04 -8.40 2.16
C ALA A 105 -22.75 -7.56 3.40
N TRP A 106 -21.48 -7.36 3.71
CA TRP A 106 -21.03 -6.53 4.82
C TRP A 106 -19.81 -5.71 4.43
N ASP A 107 -19.71 -4.53 5.01
CA ASP A 107 -18.60 -3.63 4.80
C ASP A 107 -17.31 -4.20 5.44
N ILE A 108 -16.26 -4.33 4.64
CA ILE A 108 -14.93 -4.81 5.05
C ILE A 108 -13.87 -3.74 4.85
N THR A 109 -14.25 -2.48 4.59
CA THR A 109 -13.33 -1.38 4.29
C THR A 109 -12.28 -1.22 5.39
N ALA A 110 -12.71 -1.13 6.64
CA ALA A 110 -11.79 -1.01 7.77
C ALA A 110 -10.82 -2.21 7.88
N ARG A 111 -11.28 -3.43 7.54
CA ARG A 111 -10.43 -4.63 7.52
C ARG A 111 -9.36 -4.55 6.43
N ILE A 112 -9.74 -4.10 5.23
CA ILE A 112 -8.81 -3.93 4.10
C ILE A 112 -7.81 -2.81 4.39
N GLU A 113 -8.27 -1.67 4.90
CA GLU A 113 -7.41 -0.54 5.29
C GLU A 113 -6.38 -0.97 6.34
N GLU A 114 -6.81 -1.67 7.38
CA GLU A 114 -5.91 -2.18 8.41
C GLU A 114 -4.91 -3.20 7.85
N GLN A 115 -5.36 -4.12 6.97
CA GLN A 115 -4.44 -5.04 6.30
C GLN A 115 -3.42 -4.31 5.42
N ASN A 116 -3.83 -3.26 4.71
CA ASN A 116 -2.94 -2.46 3.87
C ASN A 116 -1.96 -1.66 4.75
N ARG A 117 -2.42 -1.07 5.85
CA ARG A 117 -1.58 -0.39 6.84
C ARG A 117 -0.52 -1.34 7.42
N LEU A 118 -0.93 -2.55 7.80
CA LEU A 118 0.00 -3.58 8.28
C LEU A 118 1.01 -4.00 7.20
N LYS A 119 0.58 -4.17 5.95
CA LYS A 119 1.49 -4.47 4.83
C LYS A 119 2.47 -3.32 4.59
N GLN A 120 2.01 -2.07 4.63
CA GLN A 120 2.88 -0.89 4.49
C GLN A 120 3.90 -0.83 5.63
N SER A 121 3.49 -1.03 6.89
CA SER A 121 4.41 -1.06 8.04
C SER A 121 5.44 -2.17 7.97
N LEU A 122 5.20 -3.23 7.16
CA LEU A 122 6.17 -4.31 6.93
C LEU A 122 7.34 -3.89 6.04
N HIS A 123 7.19 -2.88 5.20
CA HIS A 123 8.18 -2.53 4.18
C HIS A 123 8.68 -1.08 4.23
N PHE A 124 7.94 -0.17 4.86
CA PHE A 124 8.31 1.25 4.95
C PHE A 124 8.73 1.65 6.37
N ASP A 125 9.65 2.59 6.48
CA ASP A 125 9.97 3.30 7.71
C ASP A 125 8.85 4.33 7.98
N HIS A 126 8.23 4.24 9.15
CA HIS A 126 7.05 5.04 9.50
C HIS A 126 7.34 6.52 9.69
N LEU A 127 8.59 6.90 9.95
CA LEU A 127 8.98 8.29 10.10
C LEU A 127 9.27 8.93 8.75
N THR A 128 10.10 8.30 7.94
CA THR A 128 10.67 8.91 6.73
C THR A 128 9.96 8.54 5.44
N GLY A 129 9.15 7.49 5.43
CA GLY A 129 8.53 6.94 4.22
C GLY A 129 9.50 6.19 3.29
N ALA A 130 10.80 6.17 3.59
CA ALA A 130 11.76 5.29 2.92
C ALA A 130 11.43 3.81 3.17
N MET A 131 11.99 2.89 2.36
CA MET A 131 11.90 1.47 2.68
C MET A 131 12.61 1.19 4.01
N ASN A 132 12.13 0.22 4.79
CA ASN A 132 12.73 -0.13 6.06
C ASN A 132 13.81 -1.23 5.92
N LYS A 133 14.54 -1.49 7.01
CA LYS A 133 15.57 -2.54 7.08
C LYS A 133 15.04 -3.93 6.68
N LYS A 134 13.79 -4.26 7.01
CA LYS A 134 13.18 -5.54 6.65
C LYS A 134 12.97 -5.67 5.15
N ALA A 135 12.57 -4.59 4.48
CA ALA A 135 12.46 -4.55 3.03
C ALA A 135 13.82 -4.72 2.35
N LEU A 136 14.88 -4.08 2.88
CA LEU A 136 16.26 -4.28 2.40
C LEU A 136 16.68 -5.75 2.52
N MET A 137 16.47 -6.39 3.68
CA MET A 137 16.79 -7.82 3.87
C MET A 137 16.00 -8.72 2.91
N SER A 138 14.77 -8.38 2.60
CA SER A 138 13.97 -9.11 1.61
C SER A 138 14.50 -8.92 0.18
N ALA A 139 15.03 -7.76 -0.16
CA ALA A 139 15.72 -7.51 -1.44
C ALA A 139 17.04 -8.29 -1.52
N VAL A 140 17.81 -8.32 -0.43
CA VAL A 140 19.02 -9.15 -0.29
C VAL A 140 18.76 -10.61 -0.62
N GLN A 141 17.68 -11.19 -0.08
CA GLN A 141 17.33 -12.61 -0.29
C GLN A 141 16.90 -12.92 -1.74
N LYS A 142 16.37 -11.94 -2.46
CA LYS A 142 15.97 -12.12 -3.88
C LYS A 142 17.14 -12.09 -4.84
N GLY A 143 18.29 -11.57 -4.40
CA GLY A 143 19.44 -11.32 -5.25
C GLY A 143 19.27 -10.13 -6.20
N CYS A 144 20.38 -9.67 -6.74
CA CYS A 144 20.42 -8.58 -7.72
C CYS A 144 21.60 -8.82 -8.67
N ASP A 145 21.31 -9.04 -9.95
CA ASP A 145 22.33 -9.43 -10.93
C ASP A 145 23.25 -8.30 -11.37
N CYS A 146 22.92 -7.02 -11.11
CA CYS A 146 23.74 -5.86 -11.47
C CYS A 146 23.33 -4.61 -10.69
N CYS A 147 23.40 -4.65 -9.36
CA CYS A 147 23.10 -3.47 -8.57
C CYS A 147 24.35 -2.83 -7.96
N LEU A 148 24.24 -1.54 -7.67
CA LEU A 148 25.21 -0.83 -6.83
C LEU A 148 24.55 -0.54 -5.48
N VAL A 149 25.33 -0.59 -4.42
CA VAL A 149 24.85 -0.27 -3.07
C VAL A 149 25.67 0.89 -2.53
N ALA A 150 24.96 1.90 -2.03
CA ALA A 150 25.56 2.96 -1.23
C ALA A 150 25.04 2.88 0.20
N TYR A 151 25.94 2.77 1.16
CA TYR A 151 25.65 2.91 2.59
C TYR A 151 25.92 4.36 2.99
N LEU A 152 24.95 5.02 3.64
CA LEU A 152 24.98 6.43 3.98
C LEU A 152 24.80 6.63 5.49
N ASP A 153 25.45 7.65 6.03
CA ASP A 153 25.26 8.06 7.42
C ASP A 153 25.31 9.59 7.51
N LEU A 154 24.35 10.20 8.19
CA LEU A 154 24.23 11.63 8.32
C LEU A 154 25.29 12.21 9.25
N ASP A 155 26.18 13.03 8.67
CA ASP A 155 27.24 13.67 9.44
C ASP A 155 26.65 14.70 10.41
N LYS A 156 27.11 14.66 11.67
CA LYS A 156 26.69 15.57 12.75
C LYS A 156 25.22 15.50 13.17
N PHE A 157 24.47 14.47 12.78
CA PHE A 157 23.05 14.33 13.14
C PHE A 157 22.81 14.38 14.66
N LYS A 158 23.70 13.77 15.46
CA LYS A 158 23.66 13.87 16.90
C LYS A 158 23.72 15.32 17.41
N GLN A 159 24.54 16.18 16.78
CA GLN A 159 24.63 17.61 17.16
C GLN A 159 23.31 18.35 16.89
N VAL A 160 22.60 18.00 15.80
CA VAL A 160 21.26 18.53 15.53
C VAL A 160 20.30 18.16 16.65
N ASN A 161 20.26 16.89 17.06
CA ASN A 161 19.43 16.44 18.17
C ASN A 161 19.79 17.14 19.50
N ASP A 162 21.08 17.24 19.81
CA ASP A 162 21.57 17.86 21.03
C ASP A 162 21.29 19.38 21.07
N THR A 163 21.26 20.05 19.90
CA THR A 163 21.06 21.50 19.80
C THR A 163 19.60 21.89 19.68
N TYR A 164 18.82 21.17 18.87
CA TYR A 164 17.46 21.56 18.46
C TYR A 164 16.38 20.62 19.00
N GLY A 165 16.77 19.51 19.62
CA GLY A 165 15.87 18.48 20.16
C GLY A 165 15.44 17.44 19.11
N HIS A 166 14.96 16.29 19.60
CA HIS A 166 14.60 15.14 18.76
C HIS A 166 13.50 15.43 17.74
N ALA A 167 12.55 16.33 18.05
CA ALA A 167 11.49 16.68 17.10
C ALA A 167 12.03 17.36 15.82
N ILE A 168 13.09 18.15 15.94
CA ILE A 168 13.78 18.75 14.79
C ILE A 168 14.63 17.69 14.10
N GLY A 169 15.32 16.81 14.85
CA GLY A 169 16.05 15.69 14.28
C GLY A 169 15.14 14.77 13.44
N ASP A 170 13.96 14.46 13.93
CA ASP A 170 12.96 13.67 13.18
C ASP A 170 12.57 14.36 11.88
N LYS A 171 12.35 15.69 11.92
CA LYS A 171 12.06 16.46 10.71
C LYS A 171 13.21 16.44 9.71
N VAL A 172 14.44 16.59 10.19
CA VAL A 172 15.65 16.50 9.34
C VAL A 172 15.75 15.14 8.64
N LEU A 173 15.43 14.04 9.34
CA LEU A 173 15.38 12.70 8.74
C LEU A 173 14.31 12.60 7.64
N VAL A 174 13.13 13.18 7.86
CA VAL A 174 12.03 13.21 6.88
C VAL A 174 12.44 14.03 5.65
N ASP A 175 12.96 15.23 5.87
CA ASP A 175 13.36 16.15 4.79
C ASP A 175 14.52 15.55 3.97
N PHE A 176 15.53 14.95 4.63
CA PHE A 176 16.62 14.24 3.97
C PHE A 176 16.11 13.08 3.10
N ALA A 177 15.24 12.22 3.66
CA ALA A 177 14.72 11.08 2.91
C ALA A 177 13.87 11.54 1.72
N THR A 178 13.03 12.56 1.90
CA THR A 178 12.18 13.13 0.84
C THR A 178 13.03 13.68 -0.29
N LEU A 179 14.03 14.51 0.03
CA LEU A 179 14.95 15.09 -0.96
C LEU A 179 15.71 13.98 -1.70
N THR A 180 16.23 13.00 -0.97
CA THR A 180 16.99 11.88 -1.55
C THR A 180 16.13 11.07 -2.50
N MET A 181 14.91 10.71 -2.10
CA MET A 181 13.97 9.96 -2.97
C MET A 181 13.57 10.75 -4.22
N GLN A 182 13.39 12.07 -4.12
CA GLN A 182 13.09 12.93 -5.27
C GLN A 182 14.26 12.98 -6.27
N GLN A 183 15.48 13.06 -5.77
CA GLN A 183 16.68 13.09 -6.63
C GLN A 183 16.97 11.72 -7.27
N LEU A 184 16.70 10.63 -6.57
CA LEU A 184 16.86 9.27 -7.09
C LEU A 184 15.87 8.95 -8.22
N GLY A 185 14.61 9.41 -8.10
CA GLY A 185 13.54 9.04 -9.03
C GLY A 185 13.42 7.51 -9.18
N GLU A 186 13.49 7.04 -10.42
CA GLU A 186 13.41 5.61 -10.75
C GLU A 186 14.79 4.91 -10.76
N ASN A 187 15.88 5.62 -10.50
CA ASN A 187 17.24 5.10 -10.60
C ASN A 187 17.68 4.26 -9.40
N GLY A 188 16.88 4.19 -8.35
CA GLY A 188 17.20 3.42 -7.15
C GLY A 188 16.17 3.54 -6.05
N THR A 189 16.37 2.75 -5.00
CA THR A 189 15.50 2.69 -3.84
C THR A 189 16.24 3.08 -2.56
N LEU A 190 15.66 3.99 -1.78
CA LEU A 190 16.17 4.41 -0.49
C LEU A 190 15.61 3.55 0.63
N TYR A 191 16.49 3.06 1.49
CA TYR A 191 16.18 2.28 2.70
C TYR A 191 16.72 3.00 3.92
N ARG A 192 15.94 3.03 5.02
CA ARG A 192 16.43 3.44 6.34
C ARG A 192 16.69 2.19 7.16
N VAL A 193 17.94 2.01 7.60
CA VAL A 193 18.40 0.79 8.30
C VAL A 193 18.55 0.97 9.79
N GLY A 194 18.68 2.20 10.26
CA GLY A 194 18.78 2.56 11.68
C GLY A 194 18.79 4.07 11.86
N GLY A 195 18.68 4.60 13.01
CA GLY A 195 18.80 6.01 13.42
C GLY A 195 18.96 7.02 12.28
N ASP A 196 20.21 7.36 11.98
CA ASP A 196 20.68 8.26 10.90
C ASP A 196 21.37 7.52 9.74
N GLU A 197 21.21 6.20 9.66
CA GLU A 197 21.80 5.35 8.64
C GLU A 197 20.79 4.99 7.54
N PHE A 198 21.22 5.15 6.30
CA PHE A 198 20.44 4.86 5.11
C PHE A 198 21.22 3.98 4.13
N VAL A 199 20.52 3.28 3.27
CA VAL A 199 21.10 2.52 2.17
C VAL A 199 20.36 2.89 0.90
N ILE A 200 21.10 3.09 -0.20
CA ILE A 200 20.54 3.20 -1.54
C ILE A 200 20.97 1.97 -2.33
N VAL A 201 19.99 1.31 -2.93
CA VAL A 201 20.22 0.27 -3.94
C VAL A 201 19.88 0.89 -5.30
N PHE A 202 20.87 1.00 -6.16
CA PHE A 202 20.71 1.50 -7.53
C PHE A 202 20.49 0.34 -8.49
N ASP A 203 19.59 0.52 -9.43
CA ASP A 203 19.25 -0.49 -10.44
C ASP A 203 20.08 -0.27 -11.71
N CYS A 204 20.84 -1.28 -12.15
CA CYS A 204 21.54 -1.35 -13.45
C CYS A 204 22.21 -0.05 -13.92
N MET A 205 23.01 0.56 -13.05
CA MET A 205 23.69 1.84 -13.30
C MET A 205 25.22 1.67 -13.30
N GLN A 206 25.96 2.55 -13.98
CA GLN A 206 27.41 2.58 -13.86
C GLN A 206 27.83 3.22 -12.53
N ILE A 207 28.93 2.74 -11.95
CA ILE A 207 29.41 3.23 -10.64
C ILE A 207 29.79 4.74 -10.68
N SER A 208 30.22 5.25 -11.84
CA SER A 208 30.48 6.68 -12.06
C SER A 208 29.23 7.51 -11.90
N ASP A 209 28.11 7.05 -12.48
CA ASP A 209 26.85 7.77 -12.54
C ASP A 209 26.14 7.72 -11.16
N ALA A 210 26.22 6.59 -10.48
CA ALA A 210 25.76 6.46 -9.09
C ALA A 210 26.53 7.39 -8.14
N ARG A 211 27.86 7.48 -8.33
CA ARG A 211 28.69 8.41 -7.55
C ARG A 211 28.33 9.86 -7.82
N GLU A 212 28.11 10.22 -9.08
CA GLU A 212 27.68 11.58 -9.45
C GLU A 212 26.31 11.90 -8.83
N THR A 213 25.35 10.99 -8.91
CA THR A 213 24.04 11.13 -8.26
C THR A 213 24.17 11.36 -6.75
N LEU A 214 25.02 10.58 -6.05
CA LEU A 214 25.26 10.76 -4.62
C LEU A 214 25.87 12.11 -4.30
N LEU A 215 26.79 12.62 -5.14
CA LEU A 215 27.39 13.94 -4.96
C LEU A 215 26.37 15.06 -5.20
N GLN A 216 25.48 14.93 -6.18
CA GLN A 216 24.37 15.86 -6.43
C GLN A 216 23.39 15.89 -5.25
N ILE A 217 23.00 14.72 -4.72
CA ILE A 217 22.17 14.62 -3.52
C ILE A 217 22.88 15.32 -2.35
N ARG A 218 24.18 15.06 -2.14
CA ARG A 218 24.95 15.68 -1.05
C ARG A 218 24.95 17.20 -1.17
N GLN A 219 25.18 17.74 -2.37
CA GLN A 219 25.15 19.18 -2.62
C GLN A 219 23.77 19.78 -2.34
N ALA A 220 22.69 19.09 -2.72
CA ALA A 220 21.34 19.52 -2.44
C ALA A 220 21.05 19.52 -0.92
N VAL A 221 21.46 18.47 -0.20
CA VAL A 221 21.35 18.37 1.26
C VAL A 221 22.10 19.51 1.97
N GLU A 222 23.36 19.78 1.57
CA GLU A 222 24.18 20.83 2.17
C GLU A 222 23.66 22.25 1.88
N SER A 223 22.91 22.41 0.79
CA SER A 223 22.33 23.71 0.37
C SER A 223 20.97 23.98 0.98
N ASP A 224 20.30 22.96 1.55
CA ASP A 224 18.97 23.11 2.12
C ASP A 224 19.05 23.63 3.57
N ILE A 225 18.50 24.82 3.79
CA ILE A 225 18.50 25.50 5.11
C ILE A 225 17.67 24.73 6.17
N HIS A 226 16.68 23.93 5.75
CA HIS A 226 15.85 23.13 6.64
C HIS A 226 16.58 21.90 7.18
N LEU A 227 17.67 21.52 6.56
CA LEU A 227 18.53 20.41 6.99
C LEU A 227 19.63 20.85 7.99
N HIS A 228 19.59 22.08 8.48
CA HIS A 228 20.42 22.59 9.58
C HIS A 228 21.94 22.36 9.38
N GLY A 229 22.40 22.36 8.13
CA GLY A 229 23.82 22.20 7.77
C GLY A 229 24.34 20.79 7.97
N ILE A 230 23.47 19.77 7.94
CA ILE A 230 23.94 18.38 7.86
C ILE A 230 24.53 18.09 6.48
N SER A 231 25.34 17.07 6.43
CA SER A 231 25.82 16.41 5.23
C SER A 231 25.69 14.91 5.44
N PHE A 232 26.17 14.11 4.52
CA PHE A 232 26.31 12.67 4.75
C PHE A 232 27.61 12.14 4.16
N SER A 233 28.15 11.12 4.80
CA SER A 233 29.23 10.30 4.27
C SER A 233 28.65 9.07 3.61
N PHE A 234 29.33 8.51 2.60
CA PHE A 234 28.86 7.30 1.94
C PHE A 234 29.98 6.37 1.49
N GLY A 235 29.68 5.06 1.51
CA GLY A 235 30.46 4.03 0.82
C GLY A 235 29.65 3.47 -0.33
N LEU A 236 30.23 3.41 -1.54
CA LEU A 236 29.59 2.92 -2.76
C LEU A 236 30.33 1.70 -3.29
N MET A 237 29.59 0.59 -3.47
CA MET A 237 30.13 -0.70 -3.93
C MET A 237 29.27 -1.28 -5.05
N ALA A 238 29.95 -1.98 -5.99
CA ALA A 238 29.28 -2.78 -7.00
C ALA A 238 29.01 -4.19 -6.44
N CYS A 239 27.77 -4.68 -6.60
CA CYS A 239 27.38 -6.00 -6.13
C CYS A 239 27.56 -7.03 -7.25
N ASN A 240 28.29 -8.08 -6.93
CA ASN A 240 28.44 -9.28 -7.76
C ASN A 240 27.84 -10.44 -6.98
N ASP A 241 26.60 -10.81 -7.28
CA ASP A 241 25.86 -12.00 -6.80
C ASP A 241 25.57 -12.10 -5.28
N ASN A 242 26.23 -11.31 -4.42
CA ASN A 242 26.01 -11.36 -2.98
C ASN A 242 25.77 -9.95 -2.39
N LEU A 243 24.51 -9.57 -2.30
CA LEU A 243 24.13 -8.24 -1.77
C LEU A 243 24.48 -8.06 -0.29
N GLU A 244 24.49 -9.15 0.51
CA GLU A 244 24.86 -9.07 1.93
C GLU A 244 26.33 -8.69 2.10
N GLN A 245 27.23 -9.34 1.36
CA GLN A 245 28.66 -9.00 1.37
C GLN A 245 28.88 -7.58 0.84
N CYS A 246 28.12 -7.19 -0.17
CA CYS A 246 28.20 -5.86 -0.74
C CYS A 246 27.81 -4.75 0.26
N LEU A 247 26.78 -4.99 1.06
CA LEU A 247 26.39 -4.09 2.15
C LEU A 247 27.51 -3.94 3.20
N GLU A 248 28.14 -5.04 3.59
CA GLU A 248 29.28 -5.00 4.54
C GLU A 248 30.47 -4.20 3.95
N ASP A 249 30.77 -4.38 2.67
CA ASP A 249 31.88 -3.70 2.03
C ASP A 249 31.57 -2.21 1.79
N ALA A 250 30.29 -1.86 1.51
CA ALA A 250 29.84 -0.49 1.45
C ALA A 250 29.93 0.21 2.83
N ASP A 251 29.59 -0.46 3.91
CA ASP A 251 29.73 0.05 5.28
C ASP A 251 31.22 0.32 5.63
N LYS A 252 32.13 -0.59 5.27
CA LYS A 252 33.58 -0.38 5.44
C LYS A 252 34.07 0.83 4.63
N ALA A 253 33.60 0.99 3.40
CA ALA A 253 33.95 2.14 2.55
C ALA A 253 33.40 3.46 3.12
N LEU A 254 32.18 3.46 3.69
CA LEU A 254 31.62 4.59 4.42
C LEU A 254 32.52 5.05 5.57
N TYR A 255 33.03 4.09 6.36
CA TYR A 255 33.93 4.40 7.46
C TYR A 255 35.20 5.12 7.00
N GLN A 256 35.73 4.77 5.81
CA GLN A 256 36.89 5.44 5.21
C GLN A 256 36.54 6.88 4.76
N ASP A 257 35.38 7.09 4.13
CA ASP A 257 34.92 8.44 3.71
C ASP A 257 34.73 9.36 4.93
N LYS A 258 34.14 8.85 6.03
CA LYS A 258 34.01 9.58 7.29
C LYS A 258 35.36 10.03 7.86
N HIS A 259 36.37 9.18 7.80
CA HIS A 259 37.71 9.51 8.31
C HIS A 259 38.40 10.55 7.44
N ALA A 260 38.31 10.44 6.12
CA ALA A 260 38.89 11.40 5.19
C ALA A 260 38.28 12.80 5.37
N ARG A 261 36.97 12.90 5.57
CA ARG A 261 36.24 14.17 5.77
C ARG A 261 36.47 14.83 7.13
N LYS A 262 36.88 14.09 8.15
CA LYS A 262 37.22 14.66 9.48
C LYS A 262 38.62 15.27 9.53
N GLN A 263 39.49 14.97 8.55
CA GLN A 263 40.87 15.43 8.50
C GLN A 263 41.06 16.62 7.55
N GLY A 264 40.07 17.00 6.74
CA GLY A 264 40.04 18.16 5.87
C GLY A 264 39.12 19.25 6.39
#